data_b3a4f8f6b6a68c9a791fe13357bea3c4
#
_entry.id   b3a4f8f6b6a68c9a791fe13357bea3c4
#
_cell.length_a   1.000
_cell.length_b   1.000
_cell.length_c   1.000
_cell.angle_alpha   90.00
_cell.angle_beta   90.00
_cell.angle_gamma   90.00
#
_symmetry.space_group_name_H-M   'P 1'
#
loop_
_entity.id
_entity.type
_entity.pdbx_description
1 polymer ?
#
loop_
_entity_poly.entity_id
_entity_poly.type
_entity_poly.pdbx_seq_one_letter_code
_entity_poly.pdbx_strand_id
1 'polypeptide(L)'
;GEEFKEIIKMGRTQLQDAVPMTVGQEFEAFAANLEEEVDRLNQNAKLFLEVNMGATAIGTGINSEPEYSAKCIKNLRIISGEEFVLASNLIEATPDAGSAVMYSSALKRMAVKLSKICSDLRLLSSGPRCGLSEINLPPMQPGSSIMPGKVNPVIPEVVNQICFRVIGNDLTVTFAA
;
A
#
# COMPACT_ATOMS: atom_id res chain seq x y z
N GLY A 1 17.01 -10.79 2.78
CA GLY A 1 17.05 -12.14 3.36
C GLY A 1 18.39 -12.81 3.15
N GLU A 2 18.83 -12.91 1.90
CA GLU A 2 20.05 -13.69 1.54
C GLU A 2 21.33 -13.27 2.31
N GLU A 3 21.55 -11.98 2.48
CA GLU A 3 22.71 -11.45 3.23
C GLU A 3 22.75 -11.89 4.70
N PHE A 4 21.57 -12.09 5.30
CA PHE A 4 21.43 -12.39 6.74
C PHE A 4 20.94 -13.82 7.03
N LYS A 5 20.99 -14.70 6.05
CA LYS A 5 20.45 -16.07 6.18
C LYS A 5 21.12 -16.93 7.26
N GLU A 6 22.39 -16.64 7.60
CA GLU A 6 23.15 -17.38 8.60
C GLU A 6 23.13 -16.69 9.99
N ILE A 7 22.49 -15.52 10.12
CA ILE A 7 22.45 -14.79 11.39
C ILE A 7 21.29 -15.29 12.22
N ILE A 8 21.59 -16.06 13.27
CA ILE A 8 20.58 -16.61 14.18
C ILE A 8 20.04 -15.51 15.11
N LYS A 9 18.74 -15.50 15.28
CA LYS A 9 18.03 -14.65 16.24
C LYS A 9 16.97 -15.44 16.99
N MET A 10 16.45 -14.86 18.07
CA MET A 10 15.24 -15.35 18.71
C MET A 10 13.99 -14.85 17.97
N GLY A 11 13.18 -15.78 17.47
CA GLY A 11 11.82 -15.47 17.01
C GLY A 11 10.92 -15.20 18.20
N ARG A 12 10.00 -14.22 18.08
CA ARG A 12 9.09 -13.81 19.15
C ARG A 12 7.64 -13.94 18.75
N THR A 13 6.80 -14.30 19.69
CA THR A 13 5.35 -14.18 19.61
C THR A 13 4.88 -13.32 20.77
N GLN A 14 4.05 -12.31 20.51
CA GLN A 14 3.57 -11.36 21.54
C GLN A 14 4.73 -10.76 22.37
N LEU A 15 5.85 -10.45 21.69
CA LEU A 15 7.10 -9.93 22.29
C LEU A 15 7.81 -10.87 23.27
N GLN A 16 7.37 -12.12 23.37
CA GLN A 16 8.03 -13.14 24.22
C GLN A 16 8.88 -14.09 23.35
N ASP A 17 9.96 -14.57 23.91
CA ASP A 17 10.85 -15.52 23.26
C ASP A 17 10.08 -16.80 22.89
N ALA A 18 10.25 -17.25 21.64
CA ALA A 18 9.60 -18.45 21.12
C ALA A 18 10.62 -19.49 20.67
N VAL A 19 11.08 -19.40 19.42
CA VAL A 19 12.00 -20.37 18.83
C VAL A 19 13.10 -19.67 18.04
N PRO A 20 14.28 -20.30 17.87
CA PRO A 20 15.32 -19.76 16.99
C PRO A 20 14.85 -19.64 15.54
N MET A 21 15.26 -18.58 14.90
CA MET A 21 15.13 -18.33 13.46
C MET A 21 16.33 -17.54 12.97
N THR A 22 16.38 -17.18 11.69
CA THR A 22 17.40 -16.28 11.17
C THR A 22 16.84 -14.89 10.88
N VAL A 23 17.68 -13.87 10.92
CA VAL A 23 17.34 -12.51 10.47
C VAL A 23 16.94 -12.54 9.00
N GLY A 24 17.61 -13.38 8.19
CA GLY A 24 17.25 -13.58 6.78
C GLY A 24 15.81 -14.03 6.59
N GLN A 25 15.35 -15.03 7.35
CA GLN A 25 13.96 -15.51 7.30
C GLN A 25 12.95 -14.41 7.65
N GLU A 26 13.26 -13.54 8.60
CA GLU A 26 12.39 -12.41 8.95
C GLU A 26 12.27 -11.40 7.80
N PHE A 27 13.41 -11.03 7.17
CA PHE A 27 13.40 -10.13 6.02
C PHE A 27 12.73 -10.73 4.78
N GLU A 28 12.89 -12.03 4.54
CA GLU A 28 12.16 -12.74 3.49
C GLU A 28 10.65 -12.74 3.72
N ALA A 29 10.22 -12.90 4.97
CA ALA A 29 8.81 -12.79 5.33
C ALA A 29 8.27 -11.37 5.11
N PHE A 30 9.06 -10.32 5.39
CA PHE A 30 8.70 -8.94 5.05
C PHE A 30 8.57 -8.75 3.53
N ALA A 31 9.51 -9.28 2.75
CA ALA A 31 9.48 -9.20 1.29
C ALA A 31 8.23 -9.89 0.71
N ALA A 32 7.98 -11.14 1.06
CA ALA A 32 6.80 -11.89 0.62
C ALA A 32 5.49 -11.15 0.96
N ASN A 33 5.43 -10.56 2.15
CA ASN A 33 4.27 -9.81 2.62
C ASN A 33 4.00 -8.57 1.74
N LEU A 34 5.05 -7.88 1.28
CA LEU A 34 4.92 -6.70 0.42
C LEU A 34 4.67 -7.06 -1.05
N GLU A 35 5.27 -8.15 -1.55
CA GLU A 35 5.02 -8.67 -2.91
C GLU A 35 3.55 -9.00 -3.11
N GLU A 36 2.90 -9.66 -2.12
CA GLU A 36 1.46 -9.88 -2.16
C GLU A 36 0.66 -8.58 -2.30
N GLU A 37 1.10 -7.49 -1.67
CA GLU A 37 0.38 -6.21 -1.74
C GLU A 37 0.54 -5.54 -3.11
N VAL A 38 1.69 -5.68 -3.75
CA VAL A 38 1.89 -5.22 -5.13
C VAL A 38 0.91 -5.92 -6.07
N ASP A 39 0.75 -7.23 -5.94
CA ASP A 39 -0.20 -8.00 -6.74
C ASP A 39 -1.66 -7.57 -6.49
N ARG A 40 -2.03 -7.33 -5.22
CA ARG A 40 -3.36 -6.85 -4.87
C ARG A 40 -3.65 -5.45 -5.40
N LEU A 41 -2.69 -4.54 -5.35
CA LEU A 41 -2.84 -3.22 -5.94
C LEU A 41 -3.03 -3.30 -7.45
N ASN A 42 -2.22 -4.11 -8.15
CA ASN A 42 -2.35 -4.34 -9.59
C ASN A 42 -3.71 -4.95 -9.97
N GLN A 43 -4.22 -5.90 -9.19
CA GLN A 43 -5.54 -6.49 -9.40
C GLN A 43 -6.66 -5.46 -9.22
N ASN A 44 -6.58 -4.64 -8.17
CA ASN A 44 -7.60 -3.61 -7.90
C ASN A 44 -7.52 -2.43 -8.88
N ALA A 45 -6.33 -2.10 -9.41
CA ALA A 45 -6.19 -1.07 -10.43
C ALA A 45 -6.99 -1.39 -11.70
N LYS A 46 -7.17 -2.68 -12.02
CA LYS A 46 -7.97 -3.10 -13.19
C LYS A 46 -9.45 -2.73 -13.08
N LEU A 47 -9.96 -2.48 -11.88
CA LEU A 47 -11.35 -2.04 -11.68
C LEU A 47 -11.62 -0.66 -12.31
N PHE A 48 -10.58 0.16 -12.49
CA PHE A 48 -10.69 1.46 -13.17
C PHE A 48 -10.73 1.36 -14.70
N LEU A 49 -10.57 0.16 -15.27
CA LEU A 49 -10.64 -0.04 -16.72
C LEU A 49 -12.07 -0.14 -17.25
N GLU A 50 -13.06 -0.37 -16.40
CA GLU A 50 -14.47 -0.22 -16.75
C GLU A 50 -14.89 1.25 -16.56
N VAL A 51 -15.42 1.86 -17.61
CA VAL A 51 -15.73 3.30 -17.62
C VAL A 51 -17.11 3.57 -18.21
N ASN A 52 -17.73 4.67 -17.76
CA ASN A 52 -19.03 5.12 -18.22
C ASN A 52 -18.99 6.10 -19.40
N MET A 53 -18.03 5.95 -20.31
CA MET A 53 -17.78 6.85 -21.42
C MET A 53 -19.02 6.99 -22.32
N GLY A 54 -19.46 8.23 -22.54
CA GLY A 54 -20.66 8.52 -23.34
C GLY A 54 -21.99 8.42 -22.59
N ALA A 55 -21.95 8.22 -21.27
CA ALA A 55 -23.14 8.21 -20.42
C ALA A 55 -23.96 9.51 -20.47
N THR A 56 -23.33 10.62 -20.81
CA THR A 56 -23.88 11.98 -20.73
C THR A 56 -24.27 12.38 -19.30
N ALA A 57 -25.51 12.83 -19.04
CA ALA A 57 -25.86 13.34 -17.72
C ALA A 57 -26.08 12.24 -16.66
N ILE A 58 -26.83 11.18 -17.03
CA ILE A 58 -27.26 10.14 -16.08
C ILE A 58 -27.11 8.70 -16.62
N GLY A 59 -26.34 8.51 -17.67
CA GLY A 59 -26.11 7.19 -18.24
C GLY A 59 -27.03 6.80 -19.41
N THR A 60 -27.96 7.65 -19.81
CA THR A 60 -28.89 7.35 -20.93
C THR A 60 -28.29 7.60 -22.30
N GLY A 61 -27.15 8.33 -22.38
CA GLY A 61 -26.54 8.69 -23.66
C GLY A 61 -27.36 9.65 -24.52
N ILE A 62 -28.35 10.33 -23.92
CA ILE A 62 -29.24 11.24 -24.65
C ILE A 62 -28.46 12.34 -25.38
N ASN A 63 -28.79 12.60 -26.64
CA ASN A 63 -28.10 13.55 -27.54
C ASN A 63 -26.64 13.21 -27.86
N SER A 64 -26.18 11.99 -27.62
CA SER A 64 -24.88 11.51 -28.11
C SER A 64 -25.04 10.71 -29.39
N GLU A 65 -24.05 10.72 -30.27
CA GLU A 65 -24.01 9.87 -31.45
C GLU A 65 -23.94 8.40 -31.05
N PRO A 66 -24.69 7.48 -31.71
CA PRO A 66 -24.79 6.07 -31.31
C PRO A 66 -23.43 5.35 -31.20
N GLU A 67 -22.46 5.71 -32.03
CA GLU A 67 -21.10 5.11 -32.03
C GLU A 67 -20.08 5.83 -31.15
N TYR A 68 -20.46 6.90 -30.47
CA TYR A 68 -19.54 7.76 -29.72
C TYR A 68 -18.78 6.97 -28.66
N SER A 69 -19.49 6.27 -27.77
CA SER A 69 -18.90 5.49 -26.67
C SER A 69 -17.91 4.44 -27.17
N ALA A 70 -18.30 3.66 -28.20
CA ALA A 70 -17.44 2.63 -28.76
C ALA A 70 -16.17 3.19 -29.39
N LYS A 71 -16.29 4.32 -30.13
CA LYS A 71 -15.14 5.00 -30.72
C LYS A 71 -14.21 5.59 -29.67
N CYS A 72 -14.77 6.16 -28.60
CA CYS A 72 -13.99 6.68 -27.48
C CYS A 72 -13.20 5.57 -26.76
N ILE A 73 -13.83 4.45 -26.45
CA ILE A 73 -13.14 3.31 -25.81
C ILE A 73 -12.02 2.78 -26.72
N LYS A 74 -12.27 2.63 -28.02
CA LYS A 74 -11.23 2.20 -28.96
C LYS A 74 -10.02 3.14 -28.94
N ASN A 75 -10.26 4.46 -28.99
CA ASN A 75 -9.18 5.45 -28.97
C ASN A 75 -8.47 5.49 -27.61
N LEU A 76 -9.22 5.35 -26.52
CA LEU A 76 -8.66 5.31 -25.17
C LEU A 76 -7.68 4.13 -25.00
N ARG A 77 -8.04 2.94 -25.50
CA ARG A 77 -7.13 1.78 -25.54
C ARG A 77 -5.84 2.08 -26.32
N ILE A 78 -5.95 2.71 -27.50
CA ILE A 78 -4.79 3.04 -28.34
C ILE A 78 -3.86 4.03 -27.64
N ILE A 79 -4.43 5.06 -27.00
CA ILE A 79 -3.66 6.14 -26.36
C ILE A 79 -3.00 5.68 -25.08
N SER A 80 -3.71 4.91 -24.25
CA SER A 80 -3.23 4.48 -22.94
C SER A 80 -2.41 3.20 -22.96
N GLY A 81 -2.65 2.31 -23.92
CA GLY A 81 -2.13 0.95 -23.94
C GLY A 81 -2.86 0.00 -22.97
N GLU A 82 -3.94 0.45 -22.33
CA GLU A 82 -4.73 -0.31 -21.34
C GLU A 82 -6.04 -0.83 -21.96
N GLU A 83 -6.53 -1.97 -21.44
CA GLU A 83 -7.71 -2.65 -21.94
C GLU A 83 -9.02 -2.08 -21.35
N PHE A 84 -9.28 -0.80 -21.58
CA PHE A 84 -10.52 -0.16 -21.16
C PHE A 84 -11.75 -0.84 -21.78
N VAL A 85 -12.81 -0.97 -20.98
CA VAL A 85 -14.12 -1.50 -21.39
C VAL A 85 -15.22 -0.51 -21.05
N LEU A 86 -16.26 -0.51 -21.90
CA LEU A 86 -17.46 0.25 -21.60
C LEU A 86 -18.29 -0.53 -20.60
N ALA A 87 -18.79 0.15 -19.56
CA ALA A 87 -19.70 -0.45 -18.59
C ALA A 87 -20.95 -1.00 -19.28
N SER A 88 -21.41 -2.14 -18.81
CA SER A 88 -22.59 -2.82 -19.37
C SER A 88 -23.88 -2.03 -19.14
N ASN A 89 -23.94 -1.24 -18.07
CA ASN A 89 -25.04 -0.34 -17.74
C ASN A 89 -24.49 1.03 -17.36
N LEU A 90 -24.60 2.00 -18.27
CA LEU A 90 -24.05 3.34 -18.06
C LEU A 90 -24.82 4.14 -17.00
N ILE A 91 -26.08 3.80 -16.72
CA ILE A 91 -26.87 4.47 -15.67
C ILE A 91 -26.33 4.06 -14.30
N GLU A 92 -26.08 2.78 -14.11
CA GLU A 92 -25.49 2.24 -12.90
C GLU A 92 -24.06 2.77 -12.69
N ALA A 93 -23.22 2.71 -13.72
CA ALA A 93 -21.83 3.12 -13.68
C ALA A 93 -21.61 4.65 -13.52
N THR A 94 -22.65 5.47 -13.71
CA THR A 94 -22.52 6.93 -13.59
C THR A 94 -22.31 7.39 -12.15
N PRO A 95 -23.05 6.93 -11.14
CA PRO A 95 -22.82 7.26 -9.74
C PRO A 95 -21.84 6.31 -9.05
N ASP A 96 -21.43 5.18 -9.65
CA ASP A 96 -20.65 4.17 -8.96
C ASP A 96 -19.23 4.64 -8.63
N ALA A 97 -18.84 4.54 -7.36
CA ALA A 97 -17.51 4.81 -6.85
C ALA A 97 -16.82 3.53 -6.31
N GLY A 98 -17.36 2.36 -6.59
CA GLY A 98 -16.92 1.07 -6.06
C GLY A 98 -15.44 0.77 -6.34
N SER A 99 -14.95 1.08 -7.55
CA SER A 99 -13.55 0.91 -7.91
C SER A 99 -12.61 1.77 -7.04
N ALA A 100 -13.00 3.03 -6.74
CA ALA A 100 -12.24 3.91 -5.88
C ALA A 100 -12.22 3.42 -4.43
N VAL A 101 -13.36 2.94 -3.91
CA VAL A 101 -13.46 2.35 -2.56
C VAL A 101 -12.59 1.11 -2.44
N MET A 102 -12.64 0.21 -3.41
CA MET A 102 -11.83 -1.02 -3.42
C MET A 102 -10.33 -0.72 -3.49
N TYR A 103 -9.92 0.21 -4.34
CA TYR A 103 -8.50 0.59 -4.45
C TYR A 103 -8.00 1.28 -3.19
N SER A 104 -8.81 2.17 -2.59
CA SER A 104 -8.51 2.79 -1.30
C SER A 104 -8.33 1.74 -0.20
N SER A 105 -9.19 0.74 -0.14
CA SER A 105 -9.09 -0.38 0.80
C SER A 105 -7.84 -1.25 0.57
N ALA A 106 -7.41 -1.42 -0.68
CA ALA A 106 -6.14 -2.10 -0.99
C ALA A 106 -4.93 -1.29 -0.49
N LEU A 107 -4.94 0.04 -0.68
CA LEU A 107 -3.91 0.92 -0.12
C LEU A 107 -3.89 0.88 1.42
N LYS A 108 -5.05 0.88 2.06
CA LYS A 108 -5.16 0.71 3.52
C LYS A 108 -4.56 -0.61 3.98
N ARG A 109 -4.86 -1.72 3.30
CA ARG A 109 -4.30 -3.04 3.61
C ARG A 109 -2.77 -3.02 3.54
N MET A 110 -2.20 -2.45 2.48
CA MET A 110 -0.74 -2.27 2.35
C MET A 110 -0.19 -1.41 3.49
N ALA A 111 -0.85 -0.29 3.82
CA ALA A 111 -0.43 0.61 4.90
C ALA A 111 -0.39 -0.09 6.26
N VAL A 112 -1.36 -0.95 6.58
CA VAL A 112 -1.38 -1.74 7.82
C VAL A 112 -0.17 -2.66 7.90
N LYS A 113 0.13 -3.41 6.83
CA LYS A 113 1.28 -4.33 6.77
C LYS A 113 2.61 -3.57 6.86
N LEU A 114 2.76 -2.49 6.08
CA LEU A 114 3.98 -1.68 6.08
C LEU A 114 4.21 -1.00 7.43
N SER A 115 3.15 -0.51 8.07
CA SER A 115 3.24 0.07 9.42
C SER A 115 3.70 -0.95 10.45
N LYS A 116 3.23 -2.20 10.36
CA LYS A 116 3.68 -3.31 11.21
C LYS A 116 5.18 -3.58 11.01
N ILE A 117 5.64 -3.71 9.77
CA ILE A 117 7.06 -3.93 9.44
C ILE A 117 7.92 -2.79 10.00
N CYS A 118 7.51 -1.54 9.79
CA CYS A 118 8.25 -0.37 10.31
C CYS A 118 8.29 -0.34 11.85
N SER A 119 7.22 -0.77 12.50
CA SER A 119 7.19 -0.88 13.97
C SER A 119 8.13 -1.97 14.48
N ASP A 120 8.22 -3.09 13.79
CA ASP A 120 9.18 -4.15 14.10
C ASP A 120 10.62 -3.67 13.92
N LEU A 121 10.94 -3.02 12.80
CA LEU A 121 12.27 -2.46 12.56
C LEU A 121 12.69 -1.46 13.65
N ARG A 122 11.76 -0.62 14.11
CA ARG A 122 12.00 0.31 15.22
C ARG A 122 12.26 -0.42 16.54
N LEU A 123 11.48 -1.48 16.82
CA LEU A 123 11.66 -2.31 18.00
C LEU A 123 13.00 -3.04 17.98
N LEU A 124 13.34 -3.70 16.87
CA LEU A 124 14.58 -4.46 16.72
C LEU A 124 15.83 -3.56 16.80
N SER A 125 15.72 -2.31 16.35
CA SER A 125 16.82 -1.32 16.41
C SER A 125 16.85 -0.50 17.71
N SER A 126 15.97 -0.79 18.65
CA SER A 126 15.86 -0.03 19.91
C SER A 126 17.10 -0.18 20.81
N GLY A 127 17.44 0.84 21.54
CA GLY A 127 18.53 0.78 22.50
C GLY A 127 19.65 1.81 22.19
N PRO A 128 20.91 1.39 22.24
CA PRO A 128 21.45 0.04 22.33
C PRO A 128 21.45 -0.60 23.72
N ARG A 129 21.46 0.18 24.82
CA ARG A 129 21.67 -0.39 26.17
C ARG A 129 20.40 -0.91 26.84
N CYS A 130 19.28 -0.24 26.60
CA CYS A 130 17.99 -0.54 27.24
C CYS A 130 16.93 -0.95 26.20
N GLY A 131 17.35 -1.52 25.09
CA GLY A 131 16.50 -2.03 24.03
C GLY A 131 17.04 -3.35 23.48
N LEU A 132 16.46 -3.82 22.37
CA LEU A 132 16.82 -5.10 21.77
C LEU A 132 18.18 -5.07 21.06
N SER A 133 18.45 -3.99 20.34
CA SER A 133 19.72 -3.79 19.59
C SER A 133 20.10 -4.98 18.68
N GLU A 134 19.10 -5.62 18.06
CA GLU A 134 19.32 -6.77 17.17
C GLU A 134 19.74 -6.36 15.76
N ILE A 135 19.33 -5.16 15.33
CA ILE A 135 19.70 -4.58 14.03
C ILE A 135 20.13 -3.13 14.20
N ASN A 136 20.95 -2.64 13.27
CA ASN A 136 21.30 -1.22 13.16
C ASN A 136 20.70 -0.65 11.88
N LEU A 137 19.92 0.42 12.01
CA LEU A 137 19.39 1.16 10.87
C LEU A 137 20.37 2.27 10.47
N PRO A 138 20.47 2.61 9.17
CA PRO A 138 21.31 3.71 8.71
C PRO A 138 20.89 5.04 9.36
N PRO A 139 21.83 5.89 9.80
CA PRO A 139 21.51 7.23 10.29
C PRO A 139 21.07 8.13 9.13
N MET A 140 19.84 8.62 9.19
CA MET A 140 19.21 9.42 8.13
C MET A 140 18.98 10.88 8.54
N GLN A 141 19.41 11.26 9.73
CA GLN A 141 19.40 12.65 10.22
C GLN A 141 20.53 12.87 11.23
N PRO A 142 20.92 14.13 11.53
CA PRO A 142 21.84 14.42 12.63
C PRO A 142 21.31 13.86 13.94
N GLY A 143 22.23 13.41 14.81
CA GLY A 143 21.90 12.97 16.16
C GLY A 143 21.33 14.09 17.03
N SER A 144 20.82 13.74 18.21
CA SER A 144 20.32 14.71 19.18
C SER A 144 21.41 15.66 19.66
N SER A 145 21.10 16.95 19.77
CA SER A 145 22.01 17.95 20.36
C SER A 145 22.15 17.80 21.90
N ILE A 146 21.10 17.31 22.56
CA ILE A 146 21.10 17.07 24.02
C ILE A 146 21.71 15.70 24.37
N MET A 147 21.51 14.71 23.50
CA MET A 147 21.99 13.34 23.71
C MET A 147 22.93 12.94 22.55
N PRO A 148 24.22 13.34 22.59
CA PRO A 148 25.17 13.04 21.52
C PRO A 148 25.21 11.55 21.18
N GLY A 149 25.19 11.22 19.90
CA GLY A 149 25.18 9.83 19.43
C GLY A 149 23.81 9.16 19.41
N LYS A 150 22.73 9.81 19.88
CA LYS A 150 21.37 9.28 19.74
C LYS A 150 20.84 9.55 18.34
N VAL A 151 20.75 8.52 17.52
CA VAL A 151 20.16 8.59 16.17
C VAL A 151 18.84 7.83 16.16
N ASN A 152 17.74 8.54 15.90
CA ASN A 152 16.42 7.94 15.86
C ASN A 152 16.16 7.22 14.53
N PRO A 153 15.34 6.14 14.50
CA PRO A 153 14.93 5.43 13.29
C PRO A 153 13.85 6.22 12.54
N VAL A 154 14.20 7.40 12.03
CA VAL A 154 13.23 8.39 11.50
C VAL A 154 12.50 7.92 10.23
N ILE A 155 13.13 7.11 9.39
CA ILE A 155 12.48 6.62 8.16
C ILE A 155 11.32 5.67 8.51
N PRO A 156 11.51 4.61 9.30
CA PRO A 156 10.38 3.80 9.74
C PRO A 156 9.29 4.61 10.48
N GLU A 157 9.68 5.64 11.22
CA GLU A 157 8.72 6.50 11.94
C GLU A 157 7.87 7.32 10.98
N VAL A 158 8.46 8.00 10.00
CA VAL A 158 7.69 8.78 9.02
C VAL A 158 6.81 7.89 8.16
N VAL A 159 7.27 6.67 7.82
CA VAL A 159 6.45 5.70 7.10
C VAL A 159 5.23 5.31 7.92
N ASN A 160 5.37 5.09 9.23
CA ASN A 160 4.22 4.85 10.10
C ASN A 160 3.22 6.02 10.07
N GLN A 161 3.69 7.26 10.12
CA GLN A 161 2.83 8.45 10.03
C GLN A 161 2.07 8.52 8.69
N ILE A 162 2.75 8.22 7.58
CA ILE A 162 2.13 8.13 6.25
C ILE A 162 1.06 7.03 6.24
N CYS A 163 1.35 5.86 6.80
CA CYS A 163 0.41 4.75 6.90
C CYS A 163 -0.84 5.14 7.71
N PHE A 164 -0.69 5.84 8.81
CA PHE A 164 -1.83 6.35 9.60
C PHE A 164 -2.69 7.30 8.79
N ARG A 165 -2.07 8.17 7.97
CA ARG A 165 -2.79 9.06 7.07
C ARG A 165 -3.57 8.30 5.99
N VAL A 166 -2.96 7.27 5.38
CA VAL A 166 -3.63 6.42 4.38
C VAL A 166 -4.83 5.71 5.00
N ILE A 167 -4.68 5.13 6.20
CA ILE A 167 -5.77 4.46 6.92
C ILE A 167 -6.92 5.43 7.20
N GLY A 168 -6.61 6.64 7.67
CA GLY A 168 -7.63 7.67 7.93
C GLY A 168 -8.33 8.16 6.65
N ASN A 169 -7.61 8.29 5.55
CA ASN A 169 -8.18 8.70 4.26
C ASN A 169 -9.13 7.63 3.68
N ASP A 170 -8.90 6.34 3.90
CA ASP A 170 -9.79 5.28 3.44
C ASP A 170 -11.21 5.44 4.01
N LEU A 171 -11.33 5.83 5.28
CA LEU A 171 -12.63 6.14 5.87
C LEU A 171 -13.29 7.35 5.17
N THR A 172 -12.50 8.38 4.84
CA THR A 172 -12.99 9.55 4.11
C THR A 172 -13.50 9.16 2.72
N VAL A 173 -12.76 8.33 1.99
CA VAL A 173 -13.19 7.81 0.67
C VAL A 173 -14.48 7.01 0.80
N THR A 174 -14.59 6.16 1.82
CA THR A 174 -15.79 5.35 2.07
C THR A 174 -17.04 6.21 2.30
N PHE A 175 -16.92 7.35 2.99
CA PHE A 175 -18.05 8.26 3.22
C PHE A 175 -18.35 9.16 2.02
N ALA A 176 -17.37 9.39 1.15
CA ALA A 176 -17.53 10.27 -0.02
C ALA A 176 -18.06 9.53 -1.27
N ALA A 177 -18.05 8.22 -1.25
CA ALA A 177 -18.53 7.33 -2.34
C ALA A 177 -20.09 7.13 -2.32
#